data_78c13c19d540560e395ff945292051e9
#
_entry.id   78c13c19d540560e395ff945292051e9
#
_cell.length_a   1.000
_cell.length_b   1.000
_cell.length_c   1.000
_cell.angle_alpha   90.00
_cell.angle_beta   90.00
_cell.angle_gamma   90.00
#
_symmetry.space_group_name_H-M   'P 1'
#
loop_
_entity.id
_entity.type
_entity.pdbx_description
1 polymer ?
#
loop_
_entity_poly.entity_id
_entity_poly.type
_entity_poly.pdbx_seq_one_letter_code
_entity_poly.pdbx_strand_id
1 'polypeptide(L)'
;INLTDSDGNALLPLVMLDSNMYGDGGWFYSGFDRIHDDQVEWCMNRLNDLKKCNPDIKAMAFFHMPPAEFKEAYRKMKLGDKSVIYQHGSIAEKNEHFGISKFEGTFFNKAVENGVIKWMFCGHDHLNTLSLIYKGIQMTYGMSIDYLGYKDIDKSYIQRGGALITRKADGQVTVNMVPLGAVVSTRIRGVNTSLNDEK
;
A
#
# COMPACT_ATOMS: atom_id res chain seq x y z
N ILE A 1 -4.96 -3.08 -14.03
CA ILE A 1 -4.22 -2.25 -14.98
C ILE A 1 -2.86 -2.89 -15.21
N ASN A 2 -2.40 -2.99 -16.46
CA ASN A 2 -1.06 -3.46 -16.76
C ASN A 2 -0.22 -2.30 -17.31
N LEU A 3 0.96 -2.10 -16.74
CA LEU A 3 2.01 -1.37 -17.44
C LEU A 3 2.60 -2.30 -18.47
N THR A 4 2.69 -1.86 -19.72
CA THR A 4 3.14 -2.67 -20.85
C THR A 4 4.38 -2.08 -21.51
N ASP A 5 5.11 -2.91 -22.24
CA ASP A 5 6.13 -2.45 -23.17
C ASP A 5 5.49 -1.94 -24.48
N SER A 6 6.33 -1.57 -25.46
CA SER A 6 5.88 -1.10 -26.79
C SER A 6 5.11 -2.15 -27.58
N ASP A 7 5.32 -3.42 -27.28
CA ASP A 7 4.71 -4.56 -27.98
C ASP A 7 3.43 -5.03 -27.28
N GLY A 8 3.04 -4.38 -26.19
CA GLY A 8 1.85 -4.67 -25.40
C GLY A 8 2.00 -5.77 -24.36
N ASN A 9 3.21 -6.29 -24.14
CA ASN A 9 3.45 -7.30 -23.11
C ASN A 9 3.40 -6.69 -21.72
N ALA A 10 2.79 -7.38 -20.76
CA ALA A 10 2.71 -6.92 -19.39
C ALA A 10 4.10 -6.87 -18.73
N LEU A 11 4.50 -5.69 -18.28
CA LEU A 11 5.72 -5.45 -17.50
C LEU A 11 5.47 -5.45 -16.01
N LEU A 12 4.35 -4.85 -15.57
CA LEU A 12 3.99 -4.71 -14.17
C LEU A 12 2.48 -4.57 -14.03
N PRO A 13 1.77 -5.61 -13.61
CA PRO A 13 0.37 -5.52 -13.24
C PRO A 13 0.16 -4.70 -11.97
N LEU A 14 -0.79 -3.76 -12.01
CA LEU A 14 -1.29 -3.01 -10.89
C LEU A 14 -2.68 -3.53 -10.55
N VAL A 15 -2.81 -4.20 -9.43
CA VAL A 15 -4.06 -4.81 -8.95
C VAL A 15 -4.71 -3.87 -7.95
N MET A 16 -5.91 -3.37 -8.26
CA MET A 16 -6.72 -2.55 -7.38
C MET A 16 -7.79 -3.45 -6.77
N LEU A 17 -7.86 -3.54 -5.45
CA LEU A 17 -8.81 -4.38 -4.72
C LEU A 17 -9.63 -3.52 -3.76
N ASP A 18 -10.91 -3.81 -3.66
CA ASP A 18 -11.77 -3.22 -2.65
C ASP A 18 -11.62 -4.02 -1.36
N SER A 19 -11.09 -3.38 -0.32
CA SER A 19 -10.99 -3.97 1.01
C SER A 19 -12.25 -3.76 1.85
N ASN A 20 -13.29 -3.18 1.24
CA ASN A 20 -14.54 -2.80 1.88
C ASN A 20 -14.35 -1.85 3.08
N MET A 21 -15.42 -1.43 3.74
CA MET A 21 -15.30 -0.51 4.87
C MET A 21 -15.64 -1.22 6.18
N TYR A 22 -16.85 -1.72 6.28
CA TYR A 22 -17.33 -2.42 7.47
C TYR A 22 -17.95 -3.76 7.08
N GLY A 23 -17.50 -4.81 7.75
CA GLY A 23 -18.09 -6.13 7.63
C GLY A 23 -19.29 -6.27 8.57
N ASP A 24 -20.29 -7.02 8.11
CA ASP A 24 -21.45 -7.39 8.91
C ASP A 24 -21.30 -8.81 9.45
N GLY A 25 -20.82 -8.91 10.66
CA GLY A 25 -20.76 -10.15 11.45
C GLY A 25 -22.04 -10.40 12.24
N GLY A 26 -23.15 -9.73 11.89
CA GLY A 26 -24.41 -9.77 12.60
C GLY A 26 -24.45 -8.87 13.84
N TRP A 27 -25.51 -8.98 14.63
CA TRP A 27 -25.83 -8.10 15.76
C TRP A 27 -24.69 -7.88 16.77
N PHE A 28 -23.77 -8.81 16.90
CA PHE A 28 -22.72 -8.80 17.94
C PHE A 28 -21.30 -8.57 17.40
N TYR A 29 -21.09 -8.50 16.09
CA TYR A 29 -19.75 -8.44 15.52
C TYR A 29 -19.67 -7.51 14.32
N SER A 30 -19.37 -6.25 14.60
CA SER A 30 -19.07 -5.24 13.57
C SER A 30 -17.60 -4.81 13.64
N GLY A 31 -17.01 -4.45 12.53
CA GLY A 31 -15.65 -3.95 12.45
C GLY A 31 -15.21 -3.72 11.03
N PHE A 32 -13.97 -3.28 10.84
CA PHE A 32 -13.42 -3.13 9.51
C PHE A 32 -13.43 -4.45 8.77
N ASP A 33 -13.83 -4.39 7.50
CA ASP A 33 -13.92 -5.55 6.62
C ASP A 33 -12.56 -5.87 5.98
N ARG A 34 -12.54 -6.76 5.01
CA ARG A 34 -11.36 -7.28 4.34
C ARG A 34 -11.58 -7.39 2.83
N ILE A 35 -10.53 -7.74 2.10
CA ILE A 35 -10.67 -8.23 0.73
C ILE A 35 -11.35 -9.59 0.77
N HIS A 36 -12.50 -9.74 0.13
CA HIS A 36 -13.31 -10.96 0.14
C HIS A 36 -12.71 -12.05 -0.73
N ASP A 37 -13.07 -13.30 -0.45
CA ASP A 37 -12.44 -14.47 -1.06
C ASP A 37 -12.71 -14.57 -2.57
N ASP A 38 -13.82 -14.05 -3.08
CA ASP A 38 -14.14 -13.94 -4.50
C ASP A 38 -13.16 -12.99 -5.24
N GLN A 39 -12.83 -11.84 -4.64
CA GLN A 39 -11.81 -10.94 -5.16
C GLN A 39 -10.41 -11.58 -5.11
N VAL A 40 -10.11 -12.30 -4.02
CA VAL A 40 -8.83 -13.02 -3.88
C VAL A 40 -8.70 -14.07 -4.98
N GLU A 41 -9.72 -14.88 -5.20
CA GLU A 41 -9.73 -15.91 -6.25
C GLU A 41 -9.58 -15.29 -7.63
N TRP A 42 -10.36 -14.25 -7.95
CA TRP A 42 -10.24 -13.51 -9.19
C TRP A 42 -8.81 -12.98 -9.39
N CYS A 43 -8.24 -12.35 -8.39
CA CYS A 43 -6.89 -11.80 -8.44
C CYS A 43 -5.86 -12.89 -8.72
N MET A 44 -5.88 -13.98 -7.96
CA MET A 44 -4.91 -15.08 -8.12
C MET A 44 -5.03 -15.75 -9.50
N ASN A 45 -6.25 -15.92 -10.00
CA ASN A 45 -6.48 -16.48 -11.34
C ASN A 45 -5.89 -15.57 -12.43
N ARG A 46 -6.10 -14.25 -12.36
CA ARG A 46 -5.50 -13.28 -13.29
C ARG A 46 -3.99 -13.26 -13.26
N LEU A 47 -3.40 -13.31 -12.06
CA LEU A 47 -1.96 -13.35 -11.89
C LEU A 47 -1.36 -14.67 -12.42
N ASN A 48 -2.05 -15.79 -12.22
CA ASN A 48 -1.65 -17.08 -12.79
C ASN A 48 -1.66 -17.07 -14.32
N ASP A 49 -2.64 -16.42 -14.95
CA ASP A 49 -2.68 -16.31 -16.41
C ASP A 49 -1.52 -15.46 -16.94
N LEU A 50 -1.21 -14.35 -16.28
CA LEU A 50 -0.05 -13.54 -16.63
C LEU A 50 1.29 -14.29 -16.43
N LYS A 51 1.38 -15.08 -15.37
CA LYS A 51 2.56 -15.91 -15.07
C LYS A 51 2.81 -17.00 -16.11
N LYS A 52 1.76 -17.51 -16.77
CA LYS A 52 1.92 -18.46 -17.90
C LYS A 52 2.62 -17.81 -19.09
N CYS A 53 2.34 -16.51 -19.35
CA CYS A 53 2.96 -15.75 -20.44
C CYS A 53 4.35 -15.21 -20.06
N ASN A 54 4.53 -14.82 -18.80
CA ASN A 54 5.79 -14.30 -18.26
C ASN A 54 6.03 -14.88 -16.85
N PRO A 55 6.81 -15.96 -16.71
CA PRO A 55 7.06 -16.61 -15.42
C PRO A 55 7.70 -15.72 -14.35
N ASP A 56 8.45 -14.68 -14.77
CA ASP A 56 9.15 -13.76 -13.88
C ASP A 56 8.34 -12.50 -13.56
N ILE A 57 7.07 -12.44 -14.00
CA ILE A 57 6.22 -11.27 -13.79
C ILE A 57 6.05 -10.98 -12.30
N LYS A 58 6.09 -9.69 -11.96
CA LYS A 58 5.85 -9.19 -10.60
C LYS A 58 4.71 -8.19 -10.64
N ALA A 59 3.91 -8.14 -9.59
CA ALA A 59 2.75 -7.26 -9.48
C ALA A 59 2.78 -6.41 -8.22
N MET A 60 2.05 -5.30 -8.27
CA MET A 60 1.71 -4.45 -7.13
C MET A 60 0.23 -4.57 -6.82
N ALA A 61 -0.13 -4.64 -5.54
CA ALA A 61 -1.52 -4.60 -5.08
C ALA A 61 -1.78 -3.32 -4.27
N PHE A 62 -2.94 -2.71 -4.51
CA PHE A 62 -3.38 -1.49 -3.86
C PHE A 62 -4.77 -1.70 -3.28
N PHE A 63 -4.95 -1.37 -2.02
CA PHE A 63 -6.21 -1.49 -1.29
C PHE A 63 -6.19 -0.54 -0.09
N HIS A 64 -7.32 -0.36 0.59
CA HIS A 64 -7.42 0.61 1.67
C HIS A 64 -7.05 0.04 3.04
N MET A 65 -7.71 -1.04 3.49
CA MET A 65 -7.49 -1.61 4.81
C MET A 65 -6.20 -2.44 4.88
N PRO A 66 -5.30 -2.19 5.84
CA PRO A 66 -4.08 -2.98 5.98
C PRO A 66 -4.39 -4.44 6.34
N PRO A 67 -3.64 -5.42 5.81
CA PRO A 67 -3.79 -6.81 6.20
C PRO A 67 -3.31 -7.04 7.63
N ALA A 68 -3.89 -7.99 8.33
CA ALA A 68 -3.52 -8.32 9.71
C ALA A 68 -2.05 -8.70 9.86
N GLU A 69 -1.48 -9.30 8.83
CA GLU A 69 -0.08 -9.70 8.76
C GLU A 69 0.88 -8.50 8.78
N PHE A 70 0.43 -7.29 8.42
CA PHE A 70 1.26 -6.09 8.57
C PHE A 70 1.54 -5.78 10.05
N LYS A 71 0.51 -5.88 10.90
CA LYS A 71 0.65 -5.74 12.36
C LYS A 71 1.50 -6.87 12.96
N GLU A 72 1.32 -8.10 12.47
CA GLU A 72 2.15 -9.24 12.87
C GLU A 72 3.62 -8.97 12.57
N ALA A 73 3.92 -8.57 11.33
CA ALA A 73 5.27 -8.25 10.88
C ALA A 73 5.90 -7.10 11.70
N TYR A 74 5.14 -6.04 11.99
CA TYR A 74 5.61 -4.96 12.84
C TYR A 74 6.00 -5.45 14.25
N ARG A 75 5.18 -6.29 14.87
CA ARG A 75 5.50 -6.88 16.19
C ARG A 75 6.77 -7.73 16.14
N LYS A 76 6.91 -8.57 15.11
CA LYS A 76 8.13 -9.36 14.89
C LYS A 76 9.36 -8.49 14.73
N MET A 77 9.27 -7.42 13.95
CA MET A 77 10.35 -6.45 13.76
C MET A 77 10.79 -5.82 15.10
N LYS A 78 9.84 -5.41 15.94
CA LYS A 78 10.14 -4.85 17.27
C LYS A 78 10.82 -5.83 18.21
N LEU A 79 10.60 -7.13 18.03
CA LEU A 79 11.26 -8.20 18.77
C LEU A 79 12.62 -8.61 18.16
N GLY A 80 13.04 -7.96 17.07
CA GLY A 80 14.32 -8.25 16.42
C GLY A 80 14.30 -9.49 15.53
N ASP A 81 13.12 -9.98 15.14
CA ASP A 81 12.97 -11.14 14.23
C ASP A 81 13.53 -10.79 12.84
N LYS A 82 14.54 -11.54 12.42
CA LYS A 82 15.25 -11.36 11.14
C LYS A 82 14.44 -11.76 9.91
N SER A 83 13.28 -12.37 10.07
CA SER A 83 12.34 -12.66 8.96
C SER A 83 11.63 -11.42 8.44
N VAL A 84 11.74 -10.29 9.15
CA VAL A 84 11.18 -9.00 8.76
C VAL A 84 12.29 -8.01 8.47
N ILE A 85 12.22 -7.35 7.31
CA ILE A 85 13.21 -6.35 6.89
C ILE A 85 12.54 -4.97 6.89
N TYR A 86 12.96 -4.10 7.79
CA TYR A 86 12.54 -2.70 7.81
C TYR A 86 13.05 -1.96 6.57
N GLN A 87 12.20 -1.15 5.95
CA GLN A 87 12.55 -0.31 4.81
C GLN A 87 12.58 1.17 5.20
N HIS A 88 11.46 1.72 5.63
CA HIS A 88 11.34 3.12 6.05
C HIS A 88 10.04 3.37 6.82
N GLY A 89 9.88 4.61 7.32
CA GLY A 89 8.65 5.08 7.93
C GLY A 89 8.42 4.60 9.35
N SER A 90 7.22 4.82 9.86
CA SER A 90 6.86 4.51 11.25
C SER A 90 5.37 4.26 11.42
N ILE A 91 5.01 3.70 12.56
CA ILE A 91 3.64 3.67 13.09
C ILE A 91 3.52 4.85 14.06
N ALA A 92 2.76 5.87 13.69
CA ALA A 92 2.58 7.09 14.46
C ALA A 92 1.15 7.28 15.00
N GLU A 93 0.24 6.37 14.67
CA GLU A 93 -1.07 6.33 15.29
C GLU A 93 -0.97 6.07 16.80
N LYS A 94 -1.89 6.67 17.56
CA LYS A 94 -1.93 6.53 19.02
C LYS A 94 -1.95 5.06 19.44
N ASN A 95 -1.12 4.71 20.41
CA ASN A 95 -0.93 3.35 20.92
C ASN A 95 -0.49 2.33 19.84
N GLU A 96 0.27 2.79 18.85
CA GLU A 96 0.72 1.97 17.73
C GLU A 96 -0.46 1.24 17.05
N HIS A 97 -1.53 1.99 16.78
CA HIS A 97 -2.75 1.45 16.22
C HIS A 97 -2.56 0.99 14.77
N PHE A 98 -3.21 -0.12 14.46
CA PHE A 98 -3.41 -0.64 13.10
C PHE A 98 -4.90 -0.88 12.91
N GLY A 99 -5.49 -0.18 11.94
CA GLY A 99 -6.89 -0.35 11.54
C GLY A 99 -7.12 -1.62 10.71
N ILE A 100 -6.65 -2.74 11.21
CA ILE A 100 -6.83 -4.05 10.55
C ILE A 100 -8.26 -4.55 10.66
N SER A 101 -8.65 -5.40 9.70
CA SER A 101 -9.92 -6.12 9.77
C SER A 101 -10.03 -6.94 11.05
N LYS A 102 -11.26 -7.07 11.57
CA LYS A 102 -11.62 -8.05 12.60
C LYS A 102 -11.93 -9.43 12.02
N PHE A 103 -12.11 -9.51 10.71
CA PHE A 103 -12.41 -10.74 9.99
C PHE A 103 -11.12 -11.34 9.45
N GLU A 104 -11.00 -12.65 9.52
CA GLU A 104 -9.85 -13.35 8.95
C GLU A 104 -9.85 -13.23 7.42
N GLY A 105 -8.72 -12.81 6.86
CA GLY A 105 -8.52 -12.63 5.42
C GLY A 105 -7.50 -13.61 4.87
N THR A 106 -7.71 -14.05 3.64
CA THR A 106 -6.82 -15.02 2.97
C THR A 106 -5.84 -14.37 2.00
N PHE A 107 -6.05 -13.09 1.65
CA PHE A 107 -5.34 -12.42 0.55
C PHE A 107 -3.81 -12.45 0.69
N PHE A 108 -3.27 -12.07 1.87
CA PHE A 108 -1.82 -12.03 2.07
C PHE A 108 -1.17 -13.41 1.89
N ASN A 109 -1.73 -14.44 2.52
CA ASN A 109 -1.18 -15.79 2.44
C ASN A 109 -1.29 -16.34 1.01
N LYS A 110 -2.41 -16.10 0.30
CA LYS A 110 -2.57 -16.46 -1.12
C LYS A 110 -1.59 -15.71 -2.02
N ALA A 111 -1.29 -14.46 -1.75
CA ALA A 111 -0.28 -13.70 -2.49
C ALA A 111 1.13 -14.25 -2.26
N VAL A 112 1.47 -14.65 -1.02
CA VAL A 112 2.74 -15.32 -0.71
C VAL A 112 2.86 -16.64 -1.47
N GLU A 113 1.84 -17.50 -1.44
CA GLU A 113 1.80 -18.77 -2.15
C GLU A 113 1.93 -18.59 -3.67
N ASN A 114 1.22 -17.63 -4.25
CA ASN A 114 1.26 -17.32 -5.68
C ASN A 114 2.62 -16.78 -6.14
N GLY A 115 3.25 -15.95 -5.32
CA GLY A 115 4.59 -15.42 -5.52
C GLY A 115 4.72 -14.29 -6.54
N VAL A 116 3.65 -13.84 -7.19
CA VAL A 116 3.68 -12.76 -8.19
C VAL A 116 3.61 -11.37 -7.52
N ILE A 117 2.76 -11.18 -6.52
CA ILE A 117 2.67 -9.91 -5.79
C ILE A 117 3.93 -9.74 -4.93
N LYS A 118 4.66 -8.65 -5.17
CA LYS A 118 5.87 -8.30 -4.42
C LYS A 118 5.72 -7.02 -3.61
N TRP A 119 4.72 -6.19 -3.92
CA TRP A 119 4.45 -4.95 -3.22
C TRP A 119 2.96 -4.84 -2.92
N MET A 120 2.63 -4.46 -1.69
CA MET A 120 1.29 -4.15 -1.23
C MET A 120 1.27 -2.74 -0.65
N PHE A 121 0.32 -1.94 -1.09
CA PHE A 121 0.13 -0.58 -0.62
C PHE A 121 -1.24 -0.45 0.01
N CYS A 122 -1.28 0.09 1.22
CA CYS A 122 -2.51 0.34 1.97
C CYS A 122 -2.56 1.78 2.51
N GLY A 123 -3.70 2.16 3.02
CA GLY A 123 -3.96 3.44 3.67
C GLY A 123 -4.61 3.26 5.03
N HIS A 124 -5.78 3.87 5.22
CA HIS A 124 -6.64 3.80 6.39
C HIS A 124 -6.10 4.53 7.64
N ASP A 125 -4.93 4.17 8.12
CA ASP A 125 -4.30 4.79 9.28
C ASP A 125 -3.50 6.02 8.83
N HIS A 126 -4.01 7.22 9.13
CA HIS A 126 -3.56 8.47 8.51
C HIS A 126 -2.17 8.93 8.96
N LEU A 127 -1.69 8.47 10.11
CA LEU A 127 -0.37 8.82 10.63
C LEU A 127 0.68 7.73 10.40
N ASN A 128 0.30 6.59 9.84
CA ASN A 128 1.23 5.50 9.57
C ASN A 128 1.90 5.66 8.20
N THR A 129 3.21 5.42 8.15
CA THR A 129 4.03 5.49 6.93
C THR A 129 4.98 4.31 6.82
N LEU A 130 4.85 3.33 7.70
CA LEU A 130 5.74 2.17 7.79
C LEU A 130 5.79 1.40 6.47
N SER A 131 7.00 1.03 6.06
CA SER A 131 7.27 0.06 5.01
C SER A 131 8.21 -1.02 5.52
N LEU A 132 7.86 -2.27 5.30
CA LEU A 132 8.67 -3.43 5.67
C LEU A 132 8.46 -4.58 4.69
N ILE A 133 9.42 -5.52 4.63
CA ILE A 133 9.29 -6.74 3.85
C ILE A 133 9.05 -7.91 4.82
N TYR A 134 8.02 -8.66 4.57
CA TYR A 134 7.67 -9.88 5.30
C TYR A 134 7.23 -10.97 4.33
N LYS A 135 7.74 -12.18 4.50
CA LYS A 135 7.50 -13.33 3.60
C LYS A 135 7.69 -13.00 2.11
N GLY A 136 8.67 -12.14 1.80
CA GLY A 136 8.99 -11.75 0.42
C GLY A 136 8.05 -10.72 -0.22
N ILE A 137 7.13 -10.13 0.53
CA ILE A 137 6.24 -9.05 0.10
C ILE A 137 6.58 -7.77 0.88
N GLN A 138 6.84 -6.68 0.17
CA GLN A 138 6.96 -5.35 0.78
C GLN A 138 5.56 -4.78 1.01
N MET A 139 5.21 -4.55 2.26
CA MET A 139 3.97 -3.88 2.67
C MET A 139 4.29 -2.44 3.04
N THR A 140 3.50 -1.49 2.56
CA THR A 140 3.76 -0.05 2.70
C THR A 140 2.47 0.69 2.97
N TYR A 141 2.43 1.48 4.05
CA TYR A 141 1.43 2.53 4.21
C TYR A 141 1.75 3.71 3.29
N GLY A 142 0.79 4.14 2.49
CA GLY A 142 0.85 5.41 1.77
C GLY A 142 0.72 6.59 2.74
N MET A 143 1.38 7.72 2.41
CA MET A 143 1.15 8.95 3.18
C MET A 143 -0.28 9.45 2.96
N SER A 144 -0.93 9.88 4.03
CA SER A 144 -2.22 10.55 3.96
C SER A 144 -2.08 11.98 3.44
N ILE A 145 -3.11 12.44 2.73
CA ILE A 145 -3.29 13.85 2.36
C ILE A 145 -4.39 14.53 3.20
N ASP A 146 -4.94 13.82 4.18
CA ASP A 146 -6.08 14.27 4.95
C ASP A 146 -5.70 15.28 6.04
N TYR A 147 -6.58 16.27 6.25
CA TYR A 147 -6.49 17.31 7.26
C TYR A 147 -7.63 17.27 8.27
N LEU A 148 -8.66 16.48 8.03
CA LEU A 148 -9.94 16.53 8.75
C LEU A 148 -10.44 15.17 9.25
N GLY A 149 -9.69 14.08 9.04
CA GLY A 149 -10.14 12.72 9.34
C GLY A 149 -10.47 12.48 10.81
N TYR A 150 -9.76 13.13 11.72
CA TYR A 150 -10.04 13.09 13.16
C TYR A 150 -9.36 14.24 13.89
N LYS A 151 -9.75 14.44 15.16
CA LYS A 151 -9.28 15.55 15.99
C LYS A 151 -7.75 15.57 16.08
N ASP A 152 -7.17 16.75 15.90
CA ASP A 152 -5.75 17.04 16.01
C ASP A 152 -4.86 16.43 14.88
N ILE A 153 -5.43 15.84 13.85
CA ILE A 153 -4.64 15.33 12.72
C ILE A 153 -3.91 16.46 11.98
N ASP A 154 -4.49 17.66 11.96
CA ASP A 154 -3.94 18.87 11.35
C ASP A 154 -2.61 19.32 12.02
N LYS A 155 -2.36 18.90 13.24
CA LYS A 155 -1.11 19.18 13.97
C LYS A 155 0.06 18.30 13.54
N SER A 156 -0.19 17.26 12.76
CA SER A 156 0.83 16.31 12.30
C SER A 156 1.34 16.69 10.90
N TYR A 157 2.24 17.65 10.83
CA TYR A 157 2.77 18.19 9.57
C TYR A 157 3.51 17.18 8.69
N ILE A 158 4.04 16.11 9.27
CA ILE A 158 4.96 15.20 8.60
C ILE A 158 4.22 14.18 7.71
N GLN A 159 2.92 14.00 7.92
CA GLN A 159 2.18 12.87 7.38
C GLN A 159 1.39 13.17 6.09
N ARG A 160 1.51 14.38 5.56
CA ARG A 160 0.79 14.77 4.34
C ARG A 160 1.68 14.71 3.13
N GLY A 161 1.23 13.97 2.13
CA GLY A 161 1.99 13.77 0.91
C GLY A 161 1.50 12.58 0.11
N GLY A 162 2.42 11.95 -0.60
CA GLY A 162 2.16 10.77 -1.40
C GLY A 162 3.33 9.80 -1.39
N ALA A 163 3.13 8.62 -1.94
CA ALA A 163 4.18 7.66 -2.19
C ALA A 163 4.54 7.70 -3.68
N LEU A 164 5.79 8.04 -4.00
CA LEU A 164 6.34 7.94 -5.35
C LEU A 164 6.92 6.55 -5.56
N ILE A 165 6.28 5.78 -6.42
CA ILE A 165 6.73 4.45 -6.80
C ILE A 165 7.44 4.57 -8.16
N THR A 166 8.70 4.21 -8.21
CA THR A 166 9.50 4.24 -9.43
C THR A 166 9.93 2.83 -9.80
N ARG A 167 9.57 2.39 -11.02
CA ARG A 167 10.11 1.17 -11.62
C ARG A 167 11.16 1.56 -12.65
N LYS A 168 12.38 1.07 -12.48
CA LYS A 168 13.47 1.24 -13.45
C LYS A 168 13.36 0.22 -14.60
N ALA A 169 14.10 0.47 -15.68
CA ALA A 169 14.13 -0.42 -16.85
C ALA A 169 14.62 -1.84 -16.50
N ASP A 170 15.51 -1.96 -15.52
CA ASP A 170 16.01 -3.25 -15.00
C ASP A 170 15.01 -3.98 -14.10
N GLY A 171 13.81 -3.42 -13.90
CA GLY A 171 12.75 -3.98 -13.05
C GLY A 171 12.88 -3.65 -11.57
N GLN A 172 13.93 -2.94 -11.14
CA GLN A 172 14.04 -2.48 -9.75
C GLN A 172 12.91 -1.50 -9.42
N VAL A 173 12.29 -1.69 -8.25
CA VAL A 173 11.24 -0.80 -7.73
C VAL A 173 11.75 -0.10 -6.48
N THR A 174 11.54 1.21 -6.42
CA THR A 174 11.77 2.02 -5.24
C THR A 174 10.49 2.73 -4.82
N VAL A 175 10.28 2.85 -3.52
CA VAL A 175 9.13 3.54 -2.93
C VAL A 175 9.66 4.65 -2.03
N ASN A 176 9.34 5.89 -2.38
CA ASN A 176 9.75 7.07 -1.64
C ASN A 176 8.54 7.84 -1.13
N MET A 177 8.52 8.17 0.15
CA MET A 177 7.52 9.07 0.69
C MET A 177 7.88 10.51 0.31
N VAL A 178 6.92 11.22 -0.28
CA VAL A 178 7.09 12.61 -0.74
C VAL A 178 6.14 13.50 0.06
N PRO A 179 6.64 14.17 1.11
CA PRO A 179 5.85 15.12 1.88
C PRO A 179 5.39 16.29 1.01
N LEU A 180 4.18 16.81 1.26
CA LEU A 180 3.62 17.93 0.51
C LEU A 180 4.55 19.16 0.50
N GLY A 181 5.20 19.48 1.61
CA GLY A 181 6.16 20.57 1.71
C GLY A 181 7.39 20.41 0.81
N ALA A 182 7.79 19.18 0.46
CA ALA A 182 8.89 18.93 -0.48
C ALA A 182 8.48 19.21 -1.94
N VAL A 183 7.20 19.03 -2.29
CA VAL A 183 6.70 19.29 -3.64
C VAL A 183 6.61 20.78 -3.93
N VAL A 184 6.26 21.59 -2.94
CA VAL A 184 6.15 23.06 -3.09
C VAL A 184 7.53 23.71 -3.30
N SER A 185 8.60 23.11 -2.82
CA SER A 185 9.96 23.62 -2.97
C SER A 185 10.64 23.21 -4.30
N THR A 186 10.17 22.19 -4.97
CA THR A 186 10.64 21.80 -6.31
C THR A 186 9.92 22.62 -7.37
N ARG A 187 10.50 23.77 -7.75
CA ARG A 187 10.16 24.41 -9.01
C ARG A 187 10.37 23.37 -10.11
N ILE A 188 9.27 22.89 -10.71
CA ILE A 188 9.33 22.13 -11.95
C ILE A 188 9.92 23.11 -12.98
N ARG A 189 11.20 22.96 -13.30
CA ARG A 189 11.83 23.75 -14.35
C ARG A 189 11.11 23.42 -15.66
N GLY A 190 10.29 24.37 -16.15
CA GLY A 190 9.64 24.30 -17.44
C GLY A 190 8.12 24.43 -17.47
N VAL A 191 7.43 24.54 -16.34
CA VAL A 191 6.00 24.86 -16.32
C VAL A 191 5.81 26.21 -15.64
N ASN A 192 5.58 27.25 -16.46
CA ASN A 192 5.19 28.56 -15.99
C ASN A 192 3.72 28.51 -15.54
N THR A 193 3.46 28.17 -14.29
CA THR A 193 2.16 28.39 -13.67
C THR A 193 2.19 29.75 -12.98
N SER A 194 1.97 30.81 -13.75
CA SER A 194 1.51 32.07 -13.20
C SER A 194 0.04 31.87 -12.79
N LEU A 195 -0.21 31.40 -11.59
CA LEU A 195 -1.47 31.64 -10.93
C LEU A 195 -1.42 33.07 -10.43
N ASN A 196 -2.09 33.95 -11.14
CA ASN A 196 -2.32 35.31 -10.73
C ASN A 196 -3.08 35.30 -9.40
N ASP A 197 -2.44 35.88 -8.37
CA ASP A 197 -3.13 36.44 -7.24
C ASP A 197 -4.06 37.53 -7.72
N GLU A 198 -5.35 37.27 -7.77
CA GLU A 198 -6.38 38.29 -7.78
C GLU A 198 -7.28 38.15 -6.55
N LYS A 199 -7.02 39.10 -5.63
CA LYS A 199 -7.90 39.72 -4.61
C LYS A 199 -8.93 38.86 -3.89
#